data_60396cdde9de9cc36eba2834ae065950
#
_entry.id   60396cdde9de9cc36eba2834ae065950
#
_cell.length_a   1.000
_cell.length_b   1.000
_cell.length_c   1.000
_cell.angle_alpha   90.00
_cell.angle_beta   90.00
_cell.angle_gamma   90.00
#
_symmetry.space_group_name_H-M   'P 1'
#
loop_
_entity.id
_entity.type
_entity.pdbx_description
1 polymer ?
#
loop_
_entity_poly.entity_id
_entity_poly.type
_entity_poly.pdbx_seq_one_letter_code
_entity_poly.pdbx_strand_id
1 'polypeptide(L)'
;MSLPAFAELLERLVFTPGRLAKLALIRRWFDEQPDPERGVGLAALTGELVFSAAKPSVIRALVAERTDPVLLALSQDYVGDFAETVALIWPEKPGTNAPPPMLSEVVEGLELASRAEVPRLIETWLDSLDGTG
;
A
#
# COMPACT_ATOMS: atom_id res chain seq x y z
N MET A 1 -2.60 13.10 -5.54
CA MET A 1 -1.58 12.09 -5.86
C MET A 1 -2.15 10.70 -5.66
N SER A 2 -1.94 9.83 -6.61
CA SER A 2 -2.37 8.45 -6.50
C SER A 2 -1.49 7.65 -5.51
N LEU A 3 -2.05 6.60 -4.93
CA LEU A 3 -1.29 5.67 -4.11
C LEU A 3 -0.11 5.06 -4.88
N PRO A 4 -0.25 4.67 -6.18
CA PRO A 4 0.90 4.20 -6.97
C PRO A 4 2.06 5.19 -7.05
N ALA A 5 1.80 6.47 -7.14
CA ALA A 5 2.84 7.49 -7.18
C ALA A 5 3.58 7.61 -5.84
N PHE A 6 2.87 7.46 -4.73
CA PHE A 6 3.48 7.39 -3.39
C PHE A 6 4.30 6.10 -3.23
N ALA A 7 3.78 4.98 -3.69
CA ALA A 7 4.49 3.70 -3.68
C ALA A 7 5.78 3.76 -4.49
N GLU A 8 5.77 4.45 -5.63
CA GLU A 8 6.97 4.69 -6.44
C GLU A 8 8.02 5.51 -5.67
N LEU A 9 7.60 6.53 -4.92
CA LEU A 9 8.50 7.27 -4.05
C LEU A 9 9.17 6.35 -3.02
N LEU A 10 8.40 5.49 -2.35
CA LEU A 10 8.92 4.55 -1.36
C LEU A 10 9.93 3.58 -1.99
N GLU A 11 9.63 3.05 -3.17
CA GLU A 11 10.53 2.17 -3.91
C GLU A 11 11.84 2.88 -4.26
N ARG A 12 11.78 4.09 -4.76
CA ARG A 12 12.96 4.90 -5.08
C ARG A 12 13.80 5.22 -3.85
N LEU A 13 13.17 5.48 -2.70
CA LEU A 13 13.87 5.70 -1.44
C LEU A 13 14.64 4.46 -0.98
N VAL A 14 14.05 3.27 -1.13
CA VAL A 14 14.71 2.00 -0.77
C VAL A 14 15.95 1.76 -1.62
N PHE A 15 15.90 2.06 -2.91
CA PHE A 15 16.99 1.82 -3.85
C PHE A 15 17.99 2.97 -3.99
N THR A 16 17.77 4.08 -3.30
CA THR A 16 18.66 5.24 -3.37
C THR A 16 19.65 5.19 -2.19
N PRO A 17 20.94 5.04 -2.42
CA PRO A 17 21.94 5.12 -1.35
C PRO A 17 22.20 6.57 -0.96
N GLY A 18 22.52 6.77 0.31
CA GLY A 18 22.94 8.07 0.80
C GLY A 18 21.77 8.95 1.30
N ARG A 19 22.03 9.60 2.41
CA ARG A 19 21.05 10.43 3.10
C ARG A 19 20.62 11.65 2.29
N LEU A 20 21.58 12.35 1.68
CA LEU A 20 21.30 13.58 0.94
C LEU A 20 20.45 13.32 -0.31
N ALA A 21 20.72 12.20 -1.01
CA ALA A 21 19.92 11.81 -2.16
C ALA A 21 18.48 11.46 -1.78
N LYS A 22 18.30 10.77 -0.66
CA LYS A 22 16.95 10.46 -0.12
C LYS A 22 16.19 11.71 0.27
N LEU A 23 16.86 12.65 0.94
CA LEU A 23 16.25 13.93 1.32
C LEU A 23 15.84 14.76 0.09
N ALA A 24 16.64 14.72 -0.96
CA ALA A 24 16.31 15.39 -2.22
C ALA A 24 15.05 14.81 -2.87
N LEU A 25 14.89 13.48 -2.86
CA LEU A 25 13.69 12.81 -3.37
C LEU A 25 12.44 13.21 -2.58
N ILE A 26 12.53 13.19 -1.24
CA ILE A 26 11.42 13.56 -0.36
C ILE A 26 11.04 15.01 -0.55
N ARG A 27 12.03 15.91 -0.61
CA ARG A 27 11.80 17.33 -0.81
C ARG A 27 11.09 17.60 -2.14
N ARG A 28 11.58 16.98 -3.22
CA ARG A 28 10.98 17.13 -4.54
C ARG A 28 9.54 16.66 -4.55
N TRP A 29 9.27 15.48 -3.98
CA TRP A 29 7.92 14.95 -3.86
C TRP A 29 7.02 15.91 -3.07
N PHE A 30 7.53 16.42 -1.94
CA PHE A 30 6.81 17.34 -1.07
C PHE A 30 6.44 18.63 -1.79
N ASP A 31 7.37 19.17 -2.58
CA ASP A 31 7.13 20.40 -3.35
C ASP A 31 6.12 20.20 -4.48
N GLU A 32 6.05 19.02 -5.07
CA GLU A 32 5.17 18.71 -6.19
C GLU A 32 3.74 18.32 -5.76
N GLN A 33 3.53 17.97 -4.50
CA GLN A 33 2.24 17.47 -4.05
C GLN A 33 1.38 18.55 -3.38
N PRO A 34 0.07 18.61 -3.72
CA PRO A 34 -0.86 19.48 -3.02
C PRO A 34 -1.31 18.87 -1.69
N ASP A 35 -1.90 19.69 -0.81
CA ASP A 35 -2.64 19.20 0.34
C ASP A 35 -3.96 18.55 -0.10
N PRO A 36 -4.49 17.52 0.56
CA PRO A 36 -3.96 16.91 1.80
C PRO A 36 -2.88 15.85 1.59
N GLU A 37 -2.52 15.51 0.35
CA GLU A 37 -1.57 14.43 0.04
C GLU A 37 -0.20 14.66 0.68
N ARG A 38 0.24 15.89 0.71
CA ARG A 38 1.51 16.29 1.30
C ARG A 38 1.60 15.92 2.78
N GLY A 39 0.61 16.31 3.57
CA GLY A 39 0.57 16.02 5.01
C GLY A 39 0.38 14.53 5.30
N VAL A 40 -0.46 13.86 4.55
CA VAL A 40 -0.70 12.42 4.67
C VAL A 40 0.56 11.62 4.36
N GLY A 41 1.26 11.96 3.28
CA GLY A 41 2.51 11.31 2.90
C GLY A 41 3.59 11.51 3.97
N LEU A 42 3.70 12.71 4.53
CA LEU A 42 4.65 12.98 5.60
C LEU A 42 4.34 12.14 6.85
N ALA A 43 3.08 12.03 7.25
CA ALA A 43 2.66 11.21 8.38
C ALA A 43 2.98 9.72 8.14
N ALA A 44 2.78 9.22 6.91
CA ALA A 44 3.15 7.86 6.55
C ALA A 44 4.66 7.63 6.66
N LEU A 45 5.47 8.55 6.14
CA LEU A 45 6.93 8.44 6.17
C LEU A 45 7.51 8.49 7.59
N THR A 46 6.87 9.21 8.49
CA THR A 46 7.31 9.34 9.89
C THR A 46 6.72 8.28 10.82
N GLY A 47 5.86 7.40 10.31
CA GLY A 47 5.26 6.32 11.10
C GLY A 47 4.17 6.78 12.06
N GLU A 48 3.58 7.95 11.83
CA GLU A 48 2.54 8.51 12.70
C GLU A 48 1.14 7.96 12.43
N LEU A 49 0.95 7.26 11.30
CA LEU A 49 -0.34 6.67 10.96
C LEU A 49 -0.61 5.40 11.76
N VAL A 50 -1.78 5.33 12.38
CA VAL A 50 -2.24 4.15 13.13
C VAL A 50 -3.67 3.80 12.68
N PHE A 51 -3.87 2.54 12.30
CA PHE A 51 -5.17 2.03 11.84
C PHE A 51 -5.65 0.93 12.80
N SER A 52 -6.55 1.25 13.69
CA SER A 52 -7.01 0.31 14.73
C SER A 52 -7.81 -0.87 14.16
N ALA A 53 -8.51 -0.69 13.06
CA ALA A 53 -9.31 -1.73 12.40
C ALA A 53 -8.54 -2.53 11.35
N ALA A 54 -7.51 -1.96 10.72
CA ALA A 54 -6.72 -2.60 9.68
C ALA A 54 -5.52 -3.36 10.28
N LYS A 55 -5.81 -4.40 11.05
CA LYS A 55 -4.77 -5.22 11.67
C LYS A 55 -4.15 -6.21 10.67
N PRO A 56 -2.89 -6.59 10.85
CA PRO A 56 -2.24 -7.59 10.00
C PRO A 56 -3.02 -8.90 9.86
N SER A 57 -3.67 -9.36 10.93
CA SER A 57 -4.48 -10.58 10.90
C SER A 57 -5.68 -10.48 9.95
N VAL A 58 -6.30 -9.30 9.86
CA VAL A 58 -7.43 -9.05 8.95
C VAL A 58 -6.95 -9.11 7.50
N ILE A 59 -5.82 -8.50 7.20
CA ILE A 59 -5.23 -8.49 5.86
C ILE A 59 -4.80 -9.90 5.44
N ARG A 60 -4.19 -10.65 6.34
CA ARG A 60 -3.79 -12.05 6.09
C ARG A 60 -4.99 -12.94 5.80
N ALA A 61 -6.08 -12.79 6.52
CA ALA A 61 -7.31 -13.54 6.29
C ALA A 61 -7.90 -13.24 4.92
N LEU A 62 -7.91 -11.96 4.50
CA LEU A 62 -8.35 -11.55 3.18
C LEU A 62 -7.49 -12.16 2.08
N VAL A 63 -6.18 -12.10 2.21
CA VAL A 63 -5.25 -12.65 1.23
C VAL A 63 -5.42 -14.17 1.12
N ALA A 64 -5.58 -14.88 2.24
CA ALA A 64 -5.82 -16.31 2.25
C ALA A 64 -7.14 -16.69 1.56
N GLU A 65 -8.17 -15.86 1.67
CA GLU A 65 -9.45 -16.04 1.00
C GLU A 65 -9.35 -15.90 -0.53
N ARG A 66 -8.53 -14.96 -1.01
CA ARG A 66 -8.38 -14.62 -2.42
C ARG A 66 -7.27 -15.38 -3.15
N THR A 67 -6.41 -16.08 -2.45
CA THR A 67 -5.27 -16.81 -2.99
C THR A 67 -5.32 -18.28 -2.57
N ASP A 68 -4.45 -19.11 -3.18
CA ASP A 68 -4.24 -20.48 -2.73
C ASP A 68 -3.44 -20.46 -1.42
N PRO A 69 -3.97 -20.99 -0.31
CA PRO A 69 -3.28 -20.98 0.97
C PRO A 69 -1.92 -21.69 0.96
N VAL A 70 -1.78 -22.75 0.16
CA VAL A 70 -0.50 -23.46 0.01
C VAL A 70 0.51 -22.60 -0.72
N LEU A 71 0.10 -21.96 -1.80
CA LEU A 71 0.95 -21.04 -2.55
C LEU A 71 1.35 -19.84 -1.69
N LEU A 72 0.43 -19.30 -0.89
CA LEU A 72 0.70 -18.21 0.03
C LEU A 72 1.78 -18.60 1.05
N ALA A 73 1.66 -19.75 1.68
CA ALA A 73 2.61 -20.23 2.67
C ALA A 73 4.01 -20.45 2.06
N LEU A 74 4.09 -21.12 0.90
CA LEU A 74 5.35 -21.36 0.21
C LEU A 74 6.00 -20.06 -0.26
N SER A 75 5.23 -19.14 -0.80
CA SER A 75 5.73 -17.84 -1.25
C SER A 75 6.22 -17.00 -0.09
N GLN A 76 5.52 -17.00 1.04
CA GLN A 76 5.91 -16.30 2.25
C GLN A 76 7.24 -16.83 2.81
N ASP A 77 7.41 -18.16 2.83
CA ASP A 77 8.64 -18.78 3.30
C ASP A 77 9.84 -18.42 2.40
N TYR A 78 9.60 -18.30 1.10
CA TYR A 78 10.64 -17.97 0.12
C TYR A 78 10.99 -16.49 0.11
N VAL A 79 9.98 -15.60 0.06
CA VAL A 79 10.16 -14.15 -0.04
C VAL A 79 10.50 -13.52 1.31
N GLY A 80 9.87 -13.98 2.38
CA GLY A 80 10.10 -13.50 3.75
C GLY A 80 9.36 -12.21 4.12
N ASP A 81 8.89 -11.43 3.15
CA ASP A 81 8.13 -10.19 3.36
C ASP A 81 6.68 -10.37 2.91
N PHE A 82 5.73 -10.06 3.78
CA PHE A 82 4.31 -10.30 3.50
C PHE A 82 3.77 -9.38 2.40
N ALA A 83 4.15 -8.11 2.41
CA ALA A 83 3.68 -7.17 1.39
C ALA A 83 4.20 -7.55 0.00
N GLU A 84 5.47 -7.92 -0.11
CA GLU A 84 6.05 -8.42 -1.36
C GLU A 84 5.40 -9.72 -1.81
N THR A 85 5.08 -10.62 -0.88
CA THR A 85 4.38 -11.87 -1.17
C THR A 85 3.00 -11.58 -1.77
N VAL A 86 2.24 -10.67 -1.17
CA VAL A 86 0.92 -10.27 -1.69
C VAL A 86 1.05 -9.67 -3.09
N ALA A 87 2.01 -8.79 -3.31
CA ALA A 87 2.25 -8.19 -4.61
C ALA A 87 2.52 -9.23 -5.70
N LEU A 88 3.19 -10.32 -5.35
CA LEU A 88 3.54 -11.40 -6.27
C LEU A 88 2.36 -12.30 -6.62
N ILE A 89 1.53 -12.66 -5.64
CA ILE A 89 0.50 -13.70 -5.79
C ILE A 89 -0.92 -13.17 -5.90
N TRP A 90 -1.16 -11.86 -5.68
CA TRP A 90 -2.50 -11.31 -5.80
C TRP A 90 -3.03 -11.51 -7.22
N PRO A 91 -4.21 -12.16 -7.39
CA PRO A 91 -4.71 -12.47 -8.73
C PRO A 91 -5.10 -11.19 -9.47
N GLU A 92 -4.67 -11.09 -10.73
CA GLU A 92 -5.15 -10.04 -11.61
C GLU A 92 -6.65 -10.24 -11.88
N LYS A 93 -7.39 -9.13 -11.86
CA LYS A 93 -8.81 -9.12 -12.19
C LYS A 93 -9.00 -8.47 -13.56
N PRO A 94 -9.13 -9.25 -14.65
CA PRO A 94 -9.31 -8.70 -15.99
C PRO A 94 -10.55 -7.81 -16.08
N GLY A 95 -10.44 -6.67 -16.77
CA GLY A 95 -11.55 -5.77 -16.97
C GLY A 95 -11.83 -4.79 -15.83
N THR A 96 -11.00 -4.75 -14.80
CA THR A 96 -11.10 -3.73 -13.77
C THR A 96 -10.47 -2.44 -14.28
N ASN A 97 -11.31 -1.50 -14.72
CA ASN A 97 -10.88 -0.17 -15.17
C ASN A 97 -10.99 0.89 -14.06
N ALA A 98 -11.10 0.46 -12.81
CA ALA A 98 -11.18 1.37 -11.69
C ALA A 98 -9.86 2.14 -11.57
N PRO A 99 -9.90 3.48 -11.47
CA PRO A 99 -8.68 4.25 -11.24
C PRO A 99 -8.08 3.88 -9.88
N PRO A 100 -6.75 3.86 -9.74
CA PRO A 100 -6.12 3.62 -8.45
C PRO A 100 -6.50 4.71 -7.44
N PRO A 101 -6.59 4.38 -6.14
CA PRO A 101 -6.99 5.36 -5.14
C PRO A 101 -5.92 6.43 -4.93
N MET A 102 -6.35 7.58 -4.41
CA MET A 102 -5.46 8.59 -3.88
C MET A 102 -4.91 8.13 -2.53
N LEU A 103 -3.71 8.57 -2.16
CA LEU A 103 -3.12 8.26 -0.86
C LEU A 103 -4.04 8.69 0.29
N SER A 104 -4.60 9.90 0.21
CA SER A 104 -5.52 10.43 1.22
C SER A 104 -6.81 9.61 1.33
N GLU A 105 -7.34 9.09 0.22
CA GLU A 105 -8.52 8.21 0.24
C GLU A 105 -8.25 6.92 1.02
N VAL A 106 -7.09 6.31 0.81
CA VAL A 106 -6.70 5.09 1.51
C VAL A 106 -6.56 5.33 3.01
N VAL A 107 -5.86 6.37 3.39
CA VAL A 107 -5.64 6.71 4.80
C VAL A 107 -6.96 7.05 5.49
N GLU A 108 -7.77 7.92 4.90
CA GLU A 108 -9.07 8.28 5.44
C GLU A 108 -10.02 7.07 5.51
N GLY A 109 -10.06 6.27 4.46
CA GLY A 109 -10.87 5.07 4.42
C GLY A 109 -10.50 4.08 5.53
N LEU A 110 -9.22 3.84 5.77
CA LEU A 110 -8.75 2.95 6.82
C LEU A 110 -8.98 3.51 8.23
N GLU A 111 -8.91 4.83 8.40
CA GLU A 111 -9.19 5.47 9.69
C GLU A 111 -10.68 5.41 10.06
N LEU A 112 -11.57 5.57 9.09
CA LEU A 112 -13.02 5.63 9.31
C LEU A 112 -13.72 4.28 9.22
N ALA A 113 -13.10 3.29 8.58
CA ALA A 113 -13.72 1.99 8.37
C ALA A 113 -13.87 1.19 9.66
N SER A 114 -15.00 0.49 9.78
CA SER A 114 -15.17 -0.53 10.81
C SER A 114 -14.35 -1.78 10.46
N ARG A 115 -14.13 -2.65 11.47
CA ARG A 115 -13.42 -3.91 11.26
C ARG A 115 -14.05 -4.78 10.17
N ALA A 116 -15.37 -4.72 10.00
CA ALA A 116 -16.08 -5.48 8.97
C ALA A 116 -15.89 -4.91 7.57
N GLU A 117 -15.66 -3.59 7.45
CA GLU A 117 -15.50 -2.90 6.17
C GLU A 117 -14.09 -2.98 5.61
N VAL A 118 -13.07 -3.08 6.47
CA VAL A 118 -11.65 -3.07 6.07
C VAL A 118 -11.31 -4.10 5.00
N PRO A 119 -11.71 -5.39 5.11
CA PRO A 119 -11.38 -6.38 4.09
C PRO A 119 -11.87 -6.00 2.69
N ARG A 120 -13.07 -5.46 2.57
CA ARG A 120 -13.65 -5.09 1.28
C ARG A 120 -13.01 -3.86 0.68
N LEU A 121 -12.66 -2.88 1.50
CA LEU A 121 -11.91 -1.72 1.04
C LEU A 121 -10.53 -2.11 0.51
N ILE A 122 -9.78 -2.90 1.27
CA ILE A 122 -8.44 -3.34 0.86
C ILE A 122 -8.52 -4.20 -0.41
N GLU A 123 -9.49 -5.11 -0.49
CA GLU A 123 -9.71 -5.94 -1.68
C GLU A 123 -9.94 -5.08 -2.93
N THR A 124 -10.80 -4.08 -2.82
CA THR A 124 -11.11 -3.16 -3.93
C THR A 124 -9.86 -2.41 -4.38
N TRP A 125 -9.07 -1.91 -3.45
CA TRP A 125 -7.84 -1.20 -3.78
C TRP A 125 -6.78 -2.11 -4.39
N LEU A 126 -6.59 -3.29 -3.84
CA LEU A 126 -5.63 -4.26 -4.38
C LEU A 126 -5.99 -4.67 -5.81
N ASP A 127 -7.26 -4.81 -6.12
CA ASP A 127 -7.71 -5.11 -7.49
C ASP A 127 -7.44 -3.96 -8.48
N SER A 128 -7.25 -2.74 -8.00
CA SER A 128 -6.95 -1.56 -8.82
C SER A 128 -5.46 -1.24 -8.93
N LEU A 129 -4.60 -1.89 -8.14
CA LEU A 129 -3.17 -1.60 -8.04
C LEU A 129 -2.33 -2.63 -8.77
N ASP A 130 -1.13 -2.20 -9.22
CA ASP A 130 -0.09 -3.11 -9.69
C ASP A 130 0.77 -3.61 -8.52
N GLY A 131 1.82 -4.38 -8.82
CA GLY A 131 2.69 -4.95 -7.78
C GLY A 131 3.44 -3.91 -6.96
N THR A 132 3.72 -2.73 -7.51
CA THR A 132 4.39 -1.63 -6.79
C THR A 132 3.42 -0.91 -5.85
N GLY A 133 2.19 -0.72 -6.30
CA GLY A 133 1.15 -0.08 -5.51
C GLY A 133 0.69 -0.88 -4.33
#